data_f198357d1349e294cd3988a5a5ae7eb5
#
_entry.id   f198357d1349e294cd3988a5a5ae7eb5
#
_cell.length_a   1.000
_cell.length_b   1.000
_cell.length_c   1.000
_cell.angle_alpha   90.00
_cell.angle_beta   90.00
_cell.angle_gamma   90.00
#
_symmetry.space_group_name_H-M   'P 1'
#
loop_
_entity.id
_entity.type
_entity.pdbx_description
1 polymer ?
#
loop_
_entity_poly.entity_id
_entity_poly.type
_entity_poly.pdbx_seq_one_letter_code
_entity_poly.pdbx_strand_id
1 'polypeptide(L)'
;MVYTGDWIPDAANLLKQSRQLGIKLPFAHIYLDDPNSLHEVGVEGTRGLVQLSWYGTENPTFKTPEQIEFYKKWNNQWKTKWKAPFNTRLFEHPGGSIGSYIEQTYWLLSVIERAASLDPEKIIKVWEGDSYQYGNGKIMKMRACDHKAIQDLHIFEYVPPEKQKVSFNIPPYYWYKGCSAAGPTFTIPAAKVLPLMDQKLDRCKGKNNWGE
;
A
#
# COMPACT_ATOMS: atom_id res chain seq x y z
N MET A 1 21.04 7.80 6.17
CA MET A 1 19.72 7.62 5.54
C MET A 1 18.97 8.93 5.60
N VAL A 2 18.31 9.33 4.52
CA VAL A 2 17.37 10.46 4.49
C VAL A 2 15.96 9.88 4.64
N TYR A 3 15.21 10.36 5.62
CA TYR A 3 13.79 10.02 5.78
C TYR A 3 12.95 11.22 5.35
N THR A 4 11.99 11.01 4.49
CA THR A 4 11.14 12.07 3.98
C THR A 4 9.70 11.57 3.78
N GLY A 5 8.74 12.44 3.98
CA GLY A 5 7.33 12.21 3.78
C GLY A 5 6.74 13.10 2.70
N ASP A 6 7.57 13.57 1.78
CA ASP A 6 7.12 14.45 0.70
C ASP A 6 6.09 13.74 -0.18
N TRP A 7 5.17 14.52 -0.70
CA TRP A 7 4.14 14.05 -1.61
C TRP A 7 4.62 14.05 -3.07
N ILE A 8 3.96 13.30 -3.92
CA ILE A 8 4.18 13.33 -5.37
C ILE A 8 3.63 14.67 -5.93
N PRO A 9 4.39 15.42 -6.78
CA PRO A 9 5.65 15.04 -7.46
C PRO A 9 6.93 15.39 -6.69
N ASP A 10 6.86 16.06 -5.56
CA ASP A 10 8.03 16.61 -4.86
C ASP A 10 8.99 15.51 -4.41
N ALA A 11 8.47 14.38 -3.97
CA ALA A 11 9.26 13.21 -3.62
C ALA A 11 10.16 12.71 -4.76
N ALA A 12 9.62 12.60 -5.96
CA ALA A 12 10.37 12.20 -7.14
C ALA A 12 11.42 13.23 -7.53
N ASN A 13 11.07 14.53 -7.46
CA ASN A 13 11.97 15.62 -7.74
C ASN A 13 13.13 15.69 -6.74
N LEU A 14 12.84 15.54 -5.46
CA LEU A 14 13.87 15.49 -4.41
C LEU A 14 14.86 14.36 -4.66
N LEU A 15 14.36 13.17 -4.98
CA LEU A 15 15.21 12.02 -5.25
C LEU A 15 16.06 12.22 -6.50
N LYS A 16 15.49 12.72 -7.61
CA LYS A 16 16.21 13.06 -8.84
C LYS A 16 17.32 14.07 -8.58
N GLN A 17 16.99 15.20 -7.96
CA GLN A 17 17.93 16.28 -7.68
C GLN A 17 19.05 15.81 -6.74
N SER A 18 18.72 15.02 -5.73
CA SER A 18 19.72 14.43 -4.84
C SER A 18 20.75 13.60 -5.61
N ARG A 19 20.28 12.77 -6.56
CA ARG A 19 21.18 11.95 -7.39
C ARG A 19 22.01 12.80 -8.35
N GLN A 20 21.45 13.85 -8.92
CA GLN A 20 22.17 14.81 -9.77
C GLN A 20 23.28 15.53 -9.00
N LEU A 21 23.06 15.83 -7.71
CA LEU A 21 24.05 16.40 -6.81
C LEU A 21 25.05 15.37 -6.26
N GLY A 22 24.99 14.12 -6.71
CA GLY A 22 25.90 13.06 -6.27
C GLY A 22 25.59 12.49 -4.88
N ILE A 23 24.46 12.80 -4.29
CA ILE A 23 24.05 12.27 -2.99
C ILE A 23 23.60 10.82 -3.16
N LYS A 24 24.40 9.88 -2.64
CA LYS A 24 24.14 8.43 -2.72
C LYS A 24 23.53 7.83 -1.45
N LEU A 25 23.13 8.66 -0.50
CA LEU A 25 22.51 8.18 0.73
C LEU A 25 21.22 7.41 0.43
N PRO A 26 20.90 6.35 1.20
CA PRO A 26 19.61 5.69 1.15
C PRO A 26 18.50 6.65 1.55
N PHE A 27 17.40 6.59 0.82
CA PHE A 27 16.17 7.33 1.12
C PHE A 27 15.13 6.37 1.67
N ALA A 28 14.46 6.76 2.74
CA ALA A 28 13.25 6.10 3.23
C ALA A 28 12.06 7.02 3.04
N HIS A 29 11.01 6.48 2.46
CA HIS A 29 9.84 7.25 2.02
C HIS A 29 8.53 6.53 2.32
N ILE A 30 7.43 7.29 2.41
CA ILE A 30 6.08 6.75 2.66
C ILE A 30 5.21 6.83 1.39
N TYR A 31 5.38 7.85 0.57
CA TYR A 31 4.45 8.18 -0.52
C TYR A 31 5.06 8.05 -1.94
N LEU A 32 6.28 7.57 -2.08
CA LEU A 32 6.92 7.37 -3.38
C LEU A 32 6.72 5.93 -3.85
N ASP A 33 5.49 5.56 -4.12
CA ASP A 33 5.08 4.25 -4.62
C ASP A 33 4.35 4.31 -5.97
N ASP A 34 4.26 5.51 -6.56
CA ASP A 34 3.69 5.69 -7.88
C ASP A 34 4.63 5.19 -8.98
N PRO A 35 4.19 4.21 -9.80
CA PRO A 35 5.03 3.63 -10.85
C PRO A 35 5.55 4.64 -11.88
N ASN A 36 4.79 5.68 -12.19
CA ASN A 36 5.22 6.70 -13.15
C ASN A 36 6.37 7.53 -12.58
N SER A 37 6.28 7.93 -11.32
CA SER A 37 7.36 8.64 -10.61
C SER A 37 8.62 7.78 -10.50
N LEU A 38 8.46 6.50 -10.14
CA LEU A 38 9.58 5.56 -10.08
C LEU A 38 10.23 5.36 -11.46
N HIS A 39 9.41 5.29 -12.52
CA HIS A 39 9.90 5.20 -13.89
C HIS A 39 10.72 6.43 -14.30
N GLU A 40 10.22 7.63 -13.97
CA GLU A 40 10.93 8.88 -14.23
C GLU A 40 12.25 9.00 -13.49
N VAL A 41 12.29 8.56 -12.24
CA VAL A 41 13.50 8.56 -11.42
C VAL A 41 14.52 7.54 -11.93
N GLY A 42 14.04 6.44 -12.49
CA GLY A 42 14.85 5.40 -13.11
C GLY A 42 15.62 4.53 -12.13
N VAL A 43 16.41 3.58 -12.67
CA VAL A 43 17.12 2.57 -11.86
C VAL A 43 18.12 3.21 -10.89
N GLU A 44 18.93 4.11 -11.37
CA GLU A 44 19.98 4.72 -10.52
C GLU A 44 19.38 5.62 -9.44
N GLY A 45 18.30 6.30 -9.74
CA GLY A 45 17.62 7.15 -8.77
C GLY A 45 16.88 6.36 -7.69
N THR A 46 16.27 5.26 -8.04
CA THR A 46 15.46 4.43 -7.12
C THR A 46 16.27 3.36 -6.40
N ARG A 47 17.56 3.17 -6.75
CA ARG A 47 18.43 2.18 -6.12
C ARG A 47 18.55 2.41 -4.60
N GLY A 48 18.22 1.39 -3.80
CA GLY A 48 18.28 1.47 -2.35
C GLY A 48 17.23 2.38 -1.72
N LEU A 49 16.18 2.72 -2.48
CA LEU A 49 14.99 3.35 -1.90
C LEU A 49 14.32 2.37 -0.96
N VAL A 50 13.97 2.85 0.23
CA VAL A 50 13.18 2.10 1.22
C VAL A 50 11.79 2.73 1.29
N GLN A 51 10.78 1.90 1.11
CA GLN A 51 9.39 2.32 1.15
C GLN A 51 8.67 1.67 2.32
N LEU A 52 8.01 2.47 3.14
CA LEU A 52 7.01 1.98 4.09
C LEU A 52 5.65 2.01 3.41
N SER A 53 4.96 0.89 3.39
CA SER A 53 3.62 0.80 2.85
C SER A 53 2.77 -0.16 3.65
N TRP A 54 1.51 0.18 3.85
CA TRP A 54 0.50 -0.74 4.36
C TRP A 54 -0.12 -1.59 3.25
N TYR A 55 0.30 -1.37 2.04
CA TYR A 55 -0.10 -2.14 0.88
C TYR A 55 1.15 -2.65 0.17
N GLY A 56 1.19 -3.93 -0.10
CA GLY A 56 2.22 -4.45 -0.98
C GLY A 56 2.03 -3.84 -2.36
N THR A 57 2.82 -2.83 -2.69
CA THR A 57 2.78 -2.17 -4.00
C THR A 57 3.07 -3.16 -5.11
N GLU A 58 3.61 -4.29 -4.76
CA GLU A 58 4.12 -5.24 -5.71
C GLU A 58 3.81 -6.67 -5.32
N ASN A 59 3.68 -7.41 -6.33
CA ASN A 59 3.50 -8.80 -6.50
C ASN A 59 4.05 -9.76 -5.42
N PRO A 60 5.16 -9.49 -4.76
CA PRO A 60 5.72 -10.41 -3.77
C PRO A 60 4.82 -10.69 -2.56
N THR A 61 3.78 -9.91 -2.34
CA THR A 61 2.83 -10.16 -1.26
C THR A 61 1.71 -11.13 -1.63
N PHE A 62 1.51 -11.43 -2.91
CA PHE A 62 0.52 -12.39 -3.35
C PHE A 62 1.02 -13.81 -3.11
N LYS A 63 0.36 -14.52 -2.21
CA LYS A 63 0.79 -15.84 -1.75
C LYS A 63 -0.16 -16.96 -2.15
N THR A 64 -1.37 -16.61 -2.56
CA THR A 64 -2.40 -17.61 -2.87
C THR A 64 -2.87 -17.51 -4.32
N PRO A 65 -3.39 -18.60 -4.91
CA PRO A 65 -3.96 -18.59 -6.24
C PRO A 65 -5.08 -17.55 -6.41
N GLU A 66 -5.88 -17.33 -5.37
CA GLU A 66 -6.99 -16.38 -5.37
C GLU A 66 -6.48 -14.94 -5.47
N GLN A 67 -5.39 -14.62 -4.78
CA GLN A 67 -4.74 -13.30 -4.86
C GLN A 67 -4.18 -13.05 -6.26
N ILE A 68 -3.57 -14.09 -6.85
CA ILE A 68 -3.04 -14.03 -8.22
C ILE A 68 -4.17 -13.82 -9.23
N GLU A 69 -5.27 -14.53 -9.08
CA GLU A 69 -6.43 -14.41 -9.96
C GLU A 69 -7.09 -13.02 -9.82
N PHE A 70 -7.22 -12.50 -8.62
CA PHE A 70 -7.68 -11.14 -8.36
C PHE A 70 -6.82 -10.12 -9.12
N TYR A 71 -5.50 -10.24 -9.03
CA TYR A 71 -4.58 -9.36 -9.72
C TYR A 71 -4.72 -9.43 -11.24
N LYS A 72 -4.83 -10.64 -11.79
CA LYS A 72 -5.04 -10.83 -13.23
C LYS A 72 -6.34 -10.20 -13.70
N LYS A 73 -7.43 -10.35 -12.95
CA LYS A 73 -8.72 -9.72 -13.25
C LYS A 73 -8.61 -8.20 -13.21
N TRP A 74 -7.95 -7.66 -12.18
CA TRP A 74 -7.71 -6.23 -12.06
C TRP A 74 -6.97 -5.69 -13.28
N ASN A 75 -5.83 -6.28 -13.60
CA ASN A 75 -4.99 -5.86 -14.72
C ASN A 75 -5.74 -5.93 -16.06
N ASN A 76 -6.47 -7.01 -16.29
CA ASN A 76 -7.29 -7.15 -17.49
C ASN A 76 -8.39 -6.07 -17.56
N GLN A 77 -9.09 -5.81 -16.48
CA GLN A 77 -10.11 -4.77 -16.43
C GLN A 77 -9.53 -3.37 -16.63
N TRP A 78 -8.37 -3.08 -16.05
CA TRP A 78 -7.68 -1.83 -16.30
C TRP A 78 -7.42 -1.60 -17.78
N LYS A 79 -6.90 -2.60 -18.47
CA LYS A 79 -6.60 -2.52 -19.91
C LYS A 79 -7.81 -2.45 -20.81
N THR A 80 -8.90 -3.09 -20.43
CA THR A 80 -10.09 -3.23 -21.28
C THR A 80 -11.18 -2.20 -21.00
N LYS A 81 -11.31 -1.73 -19.76
CA LYS A 81 -12.35 -0.77 -19.37
C LYS A 81 -11.97 0.68 -19.60
N TRP A 82 -10.70 1.00 -19.50
CA TRP A 82 -10.22 2.36 -19.67
C TRP A 82 -9.76 2.61 -21.11
N LYS A 83 -10.02 3.82 -21.59
CA LYS A 83 -9.54 4.28 -22.90
C LYS A 83 -8.19 4.97 -22.77
N ALA A 84 -7.46 5.07 -23.89
CA ALA A 84 -6.24 5.88 -23.95
C ALA A 84 -6.51 7.34 -23.50
N PRO A 85 -5.59 8.00 -22.78
CA PRO A 85 -4.25 7.52 -22.44
C PRO A 85 -4.19 6.70 -21.14
N PHE A 86 -5.30 6.46 -20.45
CA PHE A 86 -5.26 5.86 -19.11
C PHE A 86 -4.84 4.39 -19.14
N ASN A 87 -5.34 3.62 -20.09
CA ASN A 87 -5.00 2.20 -20.21
C ASN A 87 -3.56 1.92 -20.67
N THR A 88 -2.82 2.95 -21.06
CA THR A 88 -1.39 2.86 -21.46
C THR A 88 -0.44 3.33 -20.36
N ARG A 89 -0.96 3.87 -19.26
CA ARG A 89 -0.15 4.30 -18.12
C ARG A 89 0.38 3.11 -17.33
N LEU A 90 1.51 3.33 -16.69
CA LEU A 90 2.17 2.33 -15.84
C LEU A 90 1.42 2.03 -14.52
N PHE A 91 0.24 2.53 -14.40
CA PHE A 91 -0.59 2.40 -13.22
C PHE A 91 -1.61 1.26 -13.41
N GLU A 92 -1.13 0.03 -13.40
CA GLU A 92 -1.94 -1.13 -13.78
C GLU A 92 -2.24 -2.09 -12.61
N HIS A 93 -1.88 -1.72 -11.39
CA HIS A 93 -2.07 -2.60 -10.24
C HIS A 93 -2.82 -1.92 -9.09
N PRO A 94 -3.54 -2.68 -8.28
CA PRO A 94 -4.25 -2.17 -7.11
C PRO A 94 -3.30 -1.98 -5.93
N GLY A 95 -2.13 -1.42 -6.16
CA GLY A 95 -1.09 -1.23 -5.16
C GLY A 95 -0.97 0.20 -4.66
N GLY A 96 -0.13 0.37 -3.66
CA GLY A 96 0.17 1.67 -3.09
C GLY A 96 -1.01 2.34 -2.42
N SER A 97 -0.96 3.66 -2.40
CA SER A 97 -2.00 4.49 -1.79
C SER A 97 -3.38 4.30 -2.42
N ILE A 98 -3.46 4.03 -3.72
CA ILE A 98 -4.74 3.82 -4.40
C ILE A 98 -5.41 2.52 -3.96
N GLY A 99 -4.63 1.46 -3.76
CA GLY A 99 -5.17 0.20 -3.27
C GLY A 99 -5.90 0.37 -1.94
N SER A 100 -5.35 1.16 -1.04
CA SER A 100 -5.98 1.40 0.26
C SER A 100 -7.33 2.13 0.16
N TYR A 101 -7.49 3.07 -0.77
CA TYR A 101 -8.79 3.73 -0.99
C TYR A 101 -9.84 2.77 -1.55
N ILE A 102 -9.45 1.89 -2.46
CA ILE A 102 -10.34 0.88 -3.01
C ILE A 102 -10.80 -0.09 -1.92
N GLU A 103 -9.87 -0.61 -1.12
CA GLU A 103 -10.17 -1.49 0.00
C GLU A 103 -11.14 -0.87 1.00
N GLN A 104 -10.85 0.36 1.42
CA GLN A 104 -11.70 1.08 2.35
C GLN A 104 -13.11 1.31 1.81
N THR A 105 -13.22 1.61 0.52
CA THR A 105 -14.52 1.77 -0.14
C THR A 105 -15.32 0.47 -0.13
N TYR A 106 -14.71 -0.63 -0.53
CA TYR A 106 -15.39 -1.93 -0.51
C TYR A 106 -15.78 -2.36 0.91
N TRP A 107 -14.91 -2.11 1.89
CA TRP A 107 -15.21 -2.40 3.27
C TRP A 107 -16.41 -1.59 3.76
N LEU A 108 -16.41 -0.28 3.52
CA LEU A 108 -17.55 0.58 3.87
C LEU A 108 -18.85 0.10 3.22
N LEU A 109 -18.83 -0.23 1.93
CA LEU A 109 -20.02 -0.74 1.24
C LEU A 109 -20.53 -2.06 1.87
N SER A 110 -19.61 -2.96 2.21
CA SER A 110 -19.95 -4.21 2.92
C SER A 110 -20.57 -3.95 4.30
N VAL A 111 -20.06 -2.95 5.01
CA VAL A 111 -20.62 -2.58 6.33
C VAL A 111 -22.01 -1.98 6.19
N ILE A 112 -22.23 -1.10 5.21
CA ILE A 112 -23.55 -0.51 4.92
C ILE A 112 -24.55 -1.61 4.57
N GLU A 113 -24.16 -2.56 3.74
CA GLU A 113 -25.01 -3.70 3.37
C GLU A 113 -25.42 -4.52 4.60
N ARG A 114 -24.46 -4.86 5.48
CA ARG A 114 -24.72 -5.60 6.72
C ARG A 114 -25.51 -4.81 7.76
N ALA A 115 -25.33 -3.50 7.81
CA ALA A 115 -26.12 -2.62 8.66
C ALA A 115 -27.57 -2.48 8.17
N ALA A 116 -27.83 -2.81 6.91
CA ALA A 116 -29.11 -2.61 6.22
C ALA A 116 -29.67 -1.18 6.42
N SER A 117 -28.80 -0.19 6.47
CA SER A 117 -29.15 1.18 6.83
C SER A 117 -28.12 2.18 6.30
N LEU A 118 -28.59 3.40 6.00
CA LEU A 118 -27.73 4.56 5.73
C LEU A 118 -27.55 5.44 6.97
N ASP A 119 -28.10 5.04 8.11
CA ASP A 119 -27.92 5.73 9.39
C ASP A 119 -26.47 5.52 9.87
N PRO A 120 -25.68 6.61 10.06
CA PRO A 120 -24.29 6.52 10.48
C PRO A 120 -24.10 5.75 11.80
N GLU A 121 -24.98 5.91 12.77
CA GLU A 121 -24.87 5.23 14.08
C GLU A 121 -25.01 3.72 13.94
N LYS A 122 -25.87 3.25 13.06
CA LYS A 122 -26.03 1.83 12.77
C LYS A 122 -24.85 1.27 12.00
N ILE A 123 -24.31 2.06 11.05
CA ILE A 123 -23.11 1.69 10.28
C ILE A 123 -21.92 1.56 11.23
N ILE A 124 -21.69 2.55 12.10
CA ILE A 124 -20.61 2.55 13.08
C ILE A 124 -20.67 1.32 13.97
N LYS A 125 -21.83 0.97 14.51
CA LYS A 125 -21.99 -0.22 15.35
C LYS A 125 -21.61 -1.54 14.66
N VAL A 126 -21.86 -1.64 13.37
CA VAL A 126 -21.46 -2.82 12.58
C VAL A 126 -19.96 -2.80 12.26
N TRP A 127 -19.39 -1.60 12.13
CA TRP A 127 -17.98 -1.45 11.77
C TRP A 127 -17.03 -1.60 12.97
N GLU A 128 -17.49 -1.22 14.16
CA GLU A 128 -16.70 -1.37 15.40
C GLU A 128 -16.32 -2.83 15.65
N GLY A 129 -15.01 -3.11 15.73
CA GLY A 129 -14.48 -4.46 15.91
C GLY A 129 -14.53 -5.35 14.67
N ASP A 130 -15.08 -4.87 13.56
CA ASP A 130 -15.19 -5.62 12.32
C ASP A 130 -13.83 -5.89 11.68
N SER A 131 -13.76 -6.98 10.94
CA SER A 131 -12.59 -7.34 10.13
C SER A 131 -13.01 -7.55 8.69
N TYR A 132 -12.18 -7.07 7.77
CA TYR A 132 -12.41 -7.17 6.35
C TYR A 132 -11.20 -7.74 5.64
N GLN A 133 -11.42 -8.73 4.80
CA GLN A 133 -10.41 -9.29 3.93
C GLN A 133 -10.68 -8.88 2.49
N TYR A 134 -9.75 -8.12 1.92
CA TYR A 134 -9.83 -7.74 0.51
C TYR A 134 -9.26 -8.84 -0.40
N GLY A 135 -9.54 -8.73 -1.71
CA GLY A 135 -9.17 -9.73 -2.69
C GLY A 135 -7.68 -10.05 -2.81
N ASN A 136 -6.80 -9.18 -2.31
CA ASN A 136 -5.37 -9.45 -2.20
C ASN A 136 -4.97 -10.28 -0.96
N GLY A 137 -5.95 -10.69 -0.16
CA GLY A 137 -5.77 -11.49 1.05
C GLY A 137 -5.38 -10.70 2.29
N LYS A 138 -5.28 -9.38 2.19
CA LYS A 138 -4.98 -8.49 3.31
C LYS A 138 -6.18 -8.38 4.24
N ILE A 139 -5.91 -8.45 5.52
CA ILE A 139 -6.91 -8.31 6.57
C ILE A 139 -6.72 -6.97 7.26
N MET A 140 -7.79 -6.21 7.35
CA MET A 140 -7.91 -4.99 8.13
C MET A 140 -8.89 -5.20 9.26
N LYS A 141 -8.67 -4.57 10.40
CA LYS A 141 -9.57 -4.61 11.54
C LYS A 141 -9.85 -3.20 12.05
N MET A 142 -11.12 -2.88 12.28
CA MET A 142 -11.54 -1.62 12.86
C MET A 142 -11.46 -1.69 14.39
N ARG A 143 -10.72 -0.78 15.00
CA ARG A 143 -10.70 -0.64 16.45
C ARG A 143 -11.97 0.08 16.92
N ALA A 144 -12.69 -0.57 17.82
CA ALA A 144 -13.95 0.01 18.35
C ALA A 144 -13.73 1.29 19.17
N CYS A 145 -12.58 1.42 19.83
CA CYS A 145 -12.31 2.52 20.77
C CYS A 145 -11.95 3.86 20.11
N ASP A 146 -11.34 3.83 18.93
CA ASP A 146 -10.85 5.05 18.24
C ASP A 146 -11.14 5.05 16.74
N HIS A 147 -11.82 4.04 16.24
CA HIS A 147 -12.20 3.85 14.83
C HIS A 147 -11.02 3.86 13.86
N LYS A 148 -9.85 3.38 14.30
CA LYS A 148 -8.69 3.21 13.43
C LYS A 148 -8.68 1.82 12.81
N ALA A 149 -8.51 1.78 11.50
CA ALA A 149 -8.24 0.55 10.79
C ALA A 149 -6.78 0.14 11.04
N ILE A 150 -6.59 -1.06 11.57
CA ILE A 150 -5.29 -1.65 11.86
C ILE A 150 -5.00 -2.77 10.87
N GLN A 151 -3.77 -2.81 10.38
CA GLN A 151 -3.29 -3.76 9.40
C GLN A 151 -1.77 -3.90 9.51
N ASP A 152 -1.22 -4.93 8.90
CA ASP A 152 0.22 -5.06 8.78
C ASP A 152 0.83 -3.90 8.00
N LEU A 153 2.02 -3.47 8.40
CA LEU A 153 2.85 -2.54 7.64
C LEU A 153 4.04 -3.29 7.05
N HIS A 154 4.35 -2.98 5.81
CA HIS A 154 5.45 -3.58 5.09
C HIS A 154 6.53 -2.56 4.78
N ILE A 155 7.78 -2.96 4.99
CA ILE A 155 8.95 -2.20 4.57
C ILE A 155 9.55 -2.92 3.38
N PHE A 156 9.72 -2.19 2.29
CA PHE A 156 10.28 -2.68 1.03
C PHE A 156 11.60 -1.98 0.74
N GLU A 157 12.59 -2.71 0.31
CA GLU A 157 13.77 -2.16 -0.31
C GLU A 157 13.65 -2.32 -1.83
N TYR A 158 13.87 -1.24 -2.55
CA TYR A 158 13.85 -1.24 -4.00
C TYR A 158 15.16 -1.74 -4.55
N VAL A 159 15.09 -2.78 -5.35
CA VAL A 159 16.23 -3.41 -5.99
C VAL A 159 16.16 -3.27 -7.51
N PRO A 160 17.30 -3.24 -8.19
CA PRO A 160 17.32 -3.13 -9.64
C PRO A 160 16.72 -4.38 -10.31
N PRO A 161 16.28 -4.27 -11.58
CA PRO A 161 15.56 -5.34 -12.28
C PRO A 161 16.21 -6.71 -12.24
N GLU A 162 17.53 -6.77 -12.32
CA GLU A 162 18.30 -8.02 -12.29
C GLU A 162 18.30 -8.73 -10.93
N LYS A 163 17.90 -8.05 -9.86
CA LYS A 163 17.78 -8.59 -8.50
C LYS A 163 16.35 -8.88 -8.09
N GLN A 164 15.39 -8.53 -8.92
CA GLN A 164 13.98 -8.76 -8.61
C GLN A 164 13.66 -10.25 -8.70
N LYS A 165 13.11 -10.80 -7.63
CA LYS A 165 12.63 -12.17 -7.61
C LYS A 165 11.16 -12.19 -8.02
N VAL A 166 10.89 -12.76 -9.18
CA VAL A 166 9.51 -13.00 -9.62
C VAL A 166 9.00 -14.23 -8.88
N SER A 167 8.14 -14.01 -7.91
CA SER A 167 7.60 -15.11 -7.08
C SER A 167 6.48 -15.88 -7.76
N PHE A 168 5.90 -15.35 -8.84
CA PHE A 168 4.75 -15.92 -9.53
C PHE A 168 4.88 -15.65 -11.02
N ASN A 169 4.26 -16.47 -11.88
CA ASN A 169 4.15 -16.24 -13.32
C ASN A 169 3.26 -15.02 -13.68
N ILE A 170 3.28 -14.02 -12.84
CA ILE A 170 2.71 -12.72 -13.15
C ILE A 170 3.87 -11.90 -13.68
N PRO A 171 3.75 -11.30 -14.86
CA PRO A 171 4.78 -10.42 -15.36
C PRO A 171 5.10 -9.40 -14.27
N PRO A 172 6.35 -9.25 -13.84
CA PRO A 172 6.73 -8.17 -12.98
C PRO A 172 6.40 -6.87 -13.70
N TYR A 173 6.37 -5.80 -12.96
CA TYR A 173 6.12 -4.46 -13.46
C TYR A 173 7.31 -3.97 -14.29
N TYR A 174 7.65 -4.69 -15.37
CA TYR A 174 8.76 -4.39 -16.26
C TYR A 174 8.53 -3.17 -17.12
N TRP A 175 7.32 -2.66 -17.06
CA TRP A 175 6.95 -1.51 -17.86
C TRP A 175 7.55 -0.22 -17.38
N TYR A 176 8.05 -0.15 -16.15
CA TYR A 176 8.84 1.00 -15.76
C TYR A 176 10.33 0.66 -15.58
N LYS A 177 11.16 1.59 -16.01
CA LYS A 177 12.62 1.45 -15.99
C LYS A 177 13.18 1.88 -14.63
N GLY A 178 12.68 1.33 -13.55
CA GLY A 178 13.13 1.67 -12.21
C GLY A 178 13.48 0.45 -11.38
N CYS A 179 14.07 0.67 -10.23
CA CYS A 179 14.10 -0.34 -9.20
C CYS A 179 12.68 -0.57 -8.69
N SER A 180 12.38 -1.78 -8.31
CA SER A 180 11.13 -2.14 -7.67
C SER A 180 11.36 -2.95 -6.41
N ALA A 181 10.33 -3.12 -5.60
CA ALA A 181 10.41 -3.95 -4.41
C ALA A 181 10.61 -5.42 -4.80
N ALA A 182 11.57 -6.07 -4.16
CA ALA A 182 11.80 -7.51 -4.32
C ALA A 182 10.88 -8.37 -3.44
N GLY A 183 10.04 -7.75 -2.66
CA GLY A 183 9.22 -8.31 -1.60
C GLY A 183 9.37 -7.50 -0.33
N PRO A 184 8.52 -7.68 0.67
CA PRO A 184 8.70 -7.01 1.94
C PRO A 184 10.01 -7.49 2.57
N THR A 185 10.91 -6.54 2.82
CA THR A 185 12.15 -6.78 3.57
C THR A 185 11.81 -7.07 5.03
N PHE A 186 10.78 -6.39 5.51
CA PHE A 186 10.29 -6.55 6.87
C PHE A 186 8.79 -6.26 6.95
N THR A 187 8.08 -7.03 7.77
CA THR A 187 6.66 -6.79 8.06
C THR A 187 6.50 -6.50 9.54
N ILE A 188 5.88 -5.38 9.85
CA ILE A 188 5.46 -5.03 11.21
C ILE A 188 4.03 -5.56 11.35
N PRO A 189 3.81 -6.56 12.22
CA PRO A 189 2.47 -7.08 12.45
C PRO A 189 1.52 -5.99 12.93
N ALA A 190 0.28 -6.07 12.51
CA ALA A 190 -0.76 -5.11 12.84
C ALA A 190 -0.86 -4.82 14.34
N ALA A 191 -0.70 -5.84 15.18
CA ALA A 191 -0.68 -5.68 16.65
C ALA A 191 0.43 -4.76 17.17
N LYS A 192 1.49 -4.52 16.39
CA LYS A 192 2.61 -3.62 16.72
C LYS A 192 2.52 -2.26 16.03
N VAL A 193 1.54 -2.06 15.17
CA VAL A 193 1.34 -0.81 14.41
C VAL A 193 0.38 0.14 15.13
N LEU A 194 0.22 -0.02 16.42
CA LEU A 194 -0.69 0.81 17.18
C LEU A 194 -0.13 2.22 17.34
N PRO A 195 -0.96 3.26 17.24
CA PRO A 195 -0.51 4.61 17.52
C PRO A 195 0.06 4.69 18.94
N LEU A 196 1.09 5.51 19.10
CA LEU A 196 1.60 5.85 20.42
C LEU A 196 0.44 6.38 21.27
N MET A 197 0.31 5.83 22.46
CA MET A 197 -0.76 6.17 23.39
C MET A 197 -0.41 7.51 24.02
N ASP A 198 -1.10 8.57 23.62
CA ASP A 198 -1.13 9.79 24.41
C ASP A 198 -2.20 9.63 25.50
N GLN A 199 -1.79 9.66 26.76
CA GLN A 199 -2.70 9.48 27.89
C GLN A 199 -3.88 10.45 27.90
N LYS A 200 -3.71 11.63 27.31
CA LYS A 200 -4.79 12.65 27.19
C LYS A 200 -5.74 12.39 26.01
N LEU A 201 -5.25 11.71 24.97
CA LEU A 201 -5.99 11.43 23.75
C LEU A 201 -6.37 9.97 23.60
N ASP A 202 -5.98 9.14 24.55
CA ASP A 202 -6.21 7.70 24.52
C ASP A 202 -7.67 7.35 24.77
N ARG A 203 -8.44 7.25 23.72
CA ARG A 203 -9.82 6.75 23.76
C ARG A 203 -9.91 5.27 24.11
N CYS A 204 -8.83 4.54 23.96
CA CYS A 204 -8.75 3.12 24.23
C CYS A 204 -8.40 2.81 25.71
N LYS A 205 -8.14 3.82 26.54
CA LYS A 205 -7.85 3.71 27.98
C LYS A 205 -6.74 2.69 28.31
N GLY A 206 -5.64 2.75 27.61
CA GLY A 206 -4.52 1.82 27.78
C GLY A 206 -4.77 0.41 27.27
N LYS A 207 -5.93 0.13 26.71
CA LYS A 207 -6.21 -1.18 26.14
C LYS A 207 -5.66 -1.25 24.73
N ASN A 208 -4.82 -2.23 24.51
CA ASN A 208 -4.29 -2.54 23.18
C ASN A 208 -5.35 -3.32 22.39
N ASN A 209 -6.47 -2.64 22.10
CA ASN A 209 -7.65 -3.33 21.65
C ASN A 209 -7.58 -3.60 20.14
N TRP A 210 -7.24 -4.79 19.81
CA TRP A 210 -7.73 -5.44 18.62
C TRP A 210 -9.25 -5.62 18.64
N GLY A 211 -10.00 -4.91 19.51
CA GLY A 211 -11.43 -5.01 19.67
C GLY A 211 -11.86 -6.01 20.75
N GLU A 212 -11.07 -6.16 21.80
CA GLU A 212 -11.48 -6.78 23.05
C GLU A 212 -11.99 -5.73 24.03
#